data_64570a94ffcae20c58db4351cf9418ba
#
_entry.id   64570a94ffcae20c58db4351cf9418ba
#
_cell.length_a   1.000
_cell.length_b   1.000
_cell.length_c   1.000
_cell.angle_alpha   90.00
_cell.angle_beta   90.00
_cell.angle_gamma   90.00
#
_symmetry.space_group_name_H-M   'P 1'
#
loop_
_entity.id
_entity.type
_entity.pdbx_description
1 polymer ?
#
loop_
_entity_poly.entity_id
_entity_poly.type
_entity_poly.pdbx_seq_one_letter_code
_entity_poly.pdbx_strand_id
1 'polypeptide(L)'
;MTKDMTSGKITPLLINFTIPLVLGNLFQLTYNAADSIIVGKFVGEDALAAVGTANPLMTLAILFINGICLGAGILVSTAFGAGDTELVERQVSTTAIAGTVFSLAFSLLCILLANPLLRLLQVPAEILPIAVNYLRIVFAGLLFTFFYNFLAATLRALGDSKSALYFLMISAVLNIGGDLFFVEALDWGSEGCALSTVLSEGMCCLLCALYIRWKVPVLQLGRRWFVFDGKLLRKTVSYGWASAMQQATVQLGKIAVQAIVNTMGVSAMAAFTAASRIDDFAYTPQQNIGHAMTTFMAQNEGAGKKDRVKDGYRCGMRIEVVYALGLMAVCLIFAEPIIRLFVTDPEVVDLGVRFLRTVSLFYLMPAATNGIQGFFRGIGDLRITLISSILNMAGRVAAASVLVLLWKMEIEALPYSYVFGWVLMLAYELPAMLRYLRKNKM
;
A
#
# COMPACT_ATOMS: atom_id res chain seq x y z
N MET A 1 -10.16 -0.27 20.28
CA MET A 1 -10.51 0.95 21.03
C MET A 1 -9.67 2.09 20.50
N THR A 2 -10.29 3.22 20.21
CA THR A 2 -9.61 4.45 19.79
C THR A 2 -8.48 4.79 20.77
N LYS A 3 -7.32 5.18 20.27
CA LYS A 3 -6.16 5.47 21.08
C LYS A 3 -5.62 6.86 20.76
N ASP A 4 -5.67 7.74 21.74
CA ASP A 4 -5.06 9.05 21.65
C ASP A 4 -3.52 8.91 21.65
N MET A 5 -2.89 9.30 20.54
CA MET A 5 -1.43 9.30 20.40
C MET A 5 -0.79 10.61 20.84
N THR A 6 -1.58 11.58 21.31
CA THR A 6 -1.08 12.87 21.80
C THR A 6 -0.60 12.81 23.24
N SER A 7 -0.73 11.66 23.90
CA SER A 7 -0.34 11.42 25.30
C SER A 7 0.43 10.10 25.45
N GLY A 8 1.11 9.90 26.59
CA GLY A 8 1.84 8.67 26.92
C GLY A 8 3.21 8.54 26.25
N LYS A 9 3.89 7.39 26.46
CA LYS A 9 5.23 7.08 25.95
C LYS A 9 5.19 6.81 24.44
N ILE A 10 6.03 7.47 23.65
CA ILE A 10 6.02 7.45 22.18
C ILE A 10 6.36 6.07 21.59
N THR A 11 7.45 5.46 22.07
CA THR A 11 7.93 4.17 21.53
C THR A 11 6.88 3.06 21.62
N PRO A 12 6.24 2.79 22.79
CA PRO A 12 5.18 1.78 22.84
C PRO A 12 3.96 2.12 21.97
N LEU A 13 3.65 3.41 21.79
CA LEU A 13 2.54 3.84 20.94
C LEU A 13 2.82 3.48 19.48
N LEU A 14 4.00 3.84 18.97
CA LEU A 14 4.40 3.54 17.59
C LEU A 14 4.50 2.03 17.35
N ILE A 15 5.18 1.28 18.21
CA ILE A 15 5.36 -0.17 18.05
C ILE A 15 4.01 -0.90 18.10
N ASN A 16 3.17 -0.63 19.11
CA ASN A 16 1.87 -1.28 19.24
C ASN A 16 0.89 -0.92 18.13
N PHE A 17 1.09 0.20 17.45
CA PHE A 17 0.31 0.59 16.29
C PHE A 17 0.86 -0.04 15.01
N THR A 18 2.19 -0.13 14.86
CA THR A 18 2.87 -0.68 13.69
C THR A 18 2.67 -2.19 13.56
N ILE A 19 2.79 -2.95 14.65
CA ILE A 19 2.68 -4.42 14.60
C ILE A 19 1.38 -4.89 13.92
N PRO A 20 0.18 -4.40 14.28
CA PRO A 20 -1.04 -4.79 13.58
C PRO A 20 -1.06 -4.41 12.10
N LEU A 21 -0.43 -3.29 11.70
CA LEU A 21 -0.32 -2.90 10.29
C LEU A 21 0.54 -3.87 9.50
N VAL A 22 1.70 -4.25 10.06
CA VAL A 22 2.61 -5.24 9.47
C VAL A 22 1.91 -6.58 9.31
N LEU A 23 1.30 -7.07 10.39
CA LEU A 23 0.55 -8.33 10.35
C LEU A 23 -0.59 -8.28 9.33
N GLY A 24 -1.32 -7.17 9.24
CA GLY A 24 -2.37 -6.98 8.26
C GLY A 24 -1.86 -7.11 6.82
N ASN A 25 -0.75 -6.46 6.50
CA ASN A 25 -0.17 -6.56 5.16
C ASN A 25 0.37 -7.97 4.85
N LEU A 26 0.95 -8.66 5.83
CA LEU A 26 1.39 -10.04 5.66
C LEU A 26 0.19 -10.98 5.42
N PHE A 27 -0.89 -10.81 6.17
CA PHE A 27 -2.15 -11.54 5.92
C PHE A 27 -2.70 -11.26 4.52
N GLN A 28 -2.65 -10.01 4.07
CA GLN A 28 -3.10 -9.63 2.73
C GLN A 28 -2.30 -10.32 1.63
N LEU A 29 -0.99 -10.38 1.76
CA LEU A 29 -0.12 -11.11 0.83
C LEU A 29 -0.44 -12.61 0.82
N THR A 30 -0.71 -13.17 1.99
CA THR A 30 -1.02 -14.60 2.12
C THR A 30 -2.35 -14.97 1.48
N TYR A 31 -3.41 -14.18 1.71
CA TYR A 31 -4.70 -14.52 1.10
C TYR A 31 -4.71 -14.29 -0.43
N ASN A 32 -4.01 -13.27 -0.94
CA ASN A 32 -3.86 -13.08 -2.38
C ASN A 32 -3.13 -14.26 -3.06
N ALA A 33 -2.16 -14.85 -2.35
CA ALA A 33 -1.51 -16.08 -2.81
C ALA A 33 -2.46 -17.27 -2.78
N ALA A 34 -3.27 -17.42 -1.71
CA ALA A 34 -4.27 -18.48 -1.59
C ALA A 34 -5.32 -18.39 -2.70
N ASP A 35 -5.85 -17.21 -3.00
CA ASP A 35 -6.77 -16.96 -4.11
C ASP A 35 -6.20 -17.44 -5.45
N SER A 36 -4.96 -17.07 -5.76
CA SER A 36 -4.28 -17.52 -6.98
C SER A 36 -4.08 -19.05 -7.04
N ILE A 37 -3.79 -19.69 -5.89
CA ILE A 37 -3.66 -21.16 -5.80
C ILE A 37 -5.02 -21.83 -6.04
N ILE A 38 -6.10 -21.28 -5.46
CA ILE A 38 -7.46 -21.84 -5.63
C ILE A 38 -7.87 -21.74 -7.10
N VAL A 39 -7.71 -20.57 -7.73
CA VAL A 39 -8.01 -20.40 -9.15
C VAL A 39 -7.19 -21.37 -10.00
N GLY A 40 -5.88 -21.45 -9.82
CA GLY A 40 -5.02 -22.32 -10.61
C GLY A 40 -5.30 -23.81 -10.44
N LYS A 41 -5.62 -24.26 -9.20
CA LYS A 41 -5.81 -25.67 -8.89
C LYS A 41 -7.22 -26.18 -9.24
N PHE A 42 -8.26 -25.39 -9.01
CA PHE A 42 -9.64 -25.82 -9.13
C PHE A 42 -10.34 -25.32 -10.41
N VAL A 43 -9.90 -24.21 -10.98
CA VAL A 43 -10.50 -23.64 -12.21
C VAL A 43 -9.66 -23.99 -13.46
N GLY A 44 -8.33 -23.94 -13.32
CA GLY A 44 -7.40 -24.30 -14.39
C GLY A 44 -6.49 -23.16 -14.85
N GLU A 45 -5.60 -23.50 -15.79
CA GLU A 45 -4.52 -22.60 -16.24
C GLU A 45 -5.04 -21.38 -16.98
N ASP A 46 -6.08 -21.52 -17.80
CA ASP A 46 -6.67 -20.39 -18.56
C ASP A 46 -7.29 -19.35 -17.64
N ALA A 47 -7.97 -19.78 -16.57
CA ALA A 47 -8.53 -18.88 -15.58
C ALA A 47 -7.44 -18.18 -14.77
N LEU A 48 -6.37 -18.91 -14.38
CA LEU A 48 -5.23 -18.32 -13.71
C LEU A 48 -4.52 -17.27 -14.59
N ALA A 49 -4.34 -17.56 -15.88
CA ALA A 49 -3.78 -16.63 -16.84
C ALA A 49 -4.68 -15.39 -17.03
N ALA A 50 -6.01 -15.59 -17.10
CA ALA A 50 -6.98 -14.51 -17.21
C ALA A 50 -6.96 -13.58 -15.99
N VAL A 51 -6.98 -14.13 -14.78
CA VAL A 51 -6.87 -13.36 -13.52
C VAL A 51 -5.52 -12.66 -13.42
N GLY A 52 -4.43 -13.33 -13.80
CA GLY A 52 -3.09 -12.74 -13.83
C GLY A 52 -2.98 -11.53 -14.74
N THR A 53 -3.58 -11.58 -15.95
CA THR A 53 -3.60 -10.44 -16.88
C THR A 53 -4.55 -9.32 -16.47
N ALA A 54 -5.58 -9.63 -15.68
CA ALA A 54 -6.51 -8.66 -15.09
C ALA A 54 -5.91 -7.89 -13.89
N ASN A 55 -4.99 -8.51 -13.15
CA ASN A 55 -4.41 -7.99 -11.91
C ASN A 55 -3.82 -6.57 -12.01
N PRO A 56 -3.05 -6.17 -13.03
CA PRO A 56 -2.53 -4.81 -13.13
C PRO A 56 -3.62 -3.74 -13.16
N LEU A 57 -4.71 -3.99 -13.89
CA LEU A 57 -5.84 -3.06 -13.99
C LEU A 57 -6.60 -2.96 -12.66
N MET A 58 -6.84 -4.09 -12.01
CA MET A 58 -7.44 -4.14 -10.69
C MET A 58 -6.58 -3.39 -9.65
N THR A 59 -5.28 -3.65 -9.65
CA THR A 59 -4.33 -2.98 -8.75
C THR A 59 -4.35 -1.47 -8.92
N LEU A 60 -4.34 -0.96 -10.16
CA LEU A 60 -4.44 0.47 -10.43
C LEU A 60 -5.74 1.07 -9.87
N ALA A 61 -6.89 0.42 -10.07
CA ALA A 61 -8.16 0.90 -9.53
C ALA A 61 -8.15 0.96 -7.99
N ILE A 62 -7.62 -0.06 -7.33
CA ILE A 62 -7.50 -0.12 -5.87
C ILE A 62 -6.53 0.95 -5.35
N LEU A 63 -5.41 1.22 -6.04
CA LEU A 63 -4.46 2.25 -5.65
C LEU A 63 -5.08 3.66 -5.62
N PHE A 64 -5.96 3.98 -6.58
CA PHE A 64 -6.70 5.25 -6.56
C PHE A 64 -7.62 5.36 -5.34
N ILE A 65 -8.36 4.30 -5.04
CA ILE A 65 -9.22 4.24 -3.85
C ILE A 65 -8.39 4.39 -2.58
N ASN A 66 -7.31 3.63 -2.46
CA ASN A 66 -6.41 3.68 -1.31
C ASN A 66 -5.77 5.06 -1.12
N GLY A 67 -5.41 5.74 -2.21
CA GLY A 67 -4.91 7.12 -2.15
C GLY A 67 -5.91 8.08 -1.51
N ILE A 68 -7.19 8.02 -1.93
CA ILE A 68 -8.28 8.83 -1.35
C ILE A 68 -8.47 8.51 0.14
N CYS A 69 -8.51 7.22 0.49
CA CYS A 69 -8.68 6.77 1.87
C CYS A 69 -7.51 7.22 2.77
N LEU A 70 -6.27 7.17 2.26
CA LEU A 70 -5.10 7.66 2.98
C LEU A 70 -5.17 9.16 3.22
N GLY A 71 -5.51 9.94 2.18
CA GLY A 71 -5.67 11.39 2.30
C GLY A 71 -6.75 11.79 3.32
N ALA A 72 -7.90 11.12 3.27
CA ALA A 72 -8.97 11.30 4.26
C ALA A 72 -8.51 10.93 5.68
N GLY A 73 -7.78 9.82 5.82
CA GLY A 73 -7.24 9.35 7.10
C GLY A 73 -6.31 10.37 7.77
N ILE A 74 -5.47 11.06 7.00
CA ILE A 74 -4.60 12.13 7.52
C ILE A 74 -5.44 13.28 8.10
N LEU A 75 -6.46 13.72 7.37
CA LEU A 75 -7.35 14.80 7.81
C LEU A 75 -8.17 14.42 9.06
N VAL A 76 -8.67 13.20 9.10
CA VAL A 76 -9.35 12.64 10.28
C VAL A 76 -8.40 12.57 11.47
N SER A 77 -7.15 12.10 11.29
CA SER A 77 -6.14 12.05 12.34
C SER A 77 -5.84 13.44 12.92
N THR A 78 -5.71 14.44 12.06
CA THR A 78 -5.44 15.83 12.46
C THR A 78 -6.61 16.40 13.27
N ALA A 79 -7.86 16.21 12.80
CA ALA A 79 -9.06 16.66 13.50
C ALA A 79 -9.22 15.95 14.85
N PHE A 80 -8.97 14.64 14.90
CA PHE A 80 -9.03 13.85 16.13
C PHE A 80 -7.97 14.32 17.14
N GLY A 81 -6.75 14.56 16.69
CA GLY A 81 -5.69 15.10 17.55
C GLY A 81 -5.99 16.49 18.09
N ALA A 82 -6.70 17.34 17.34
CA ALA A 82 -7.18 18.64 17.80
C ALA A 82 -8.31 18.56 18.83
N GLY A 83 -8.87 17.36 19.08
CA GLY A 83 -10.03 17.18 19.93
C GLY A 83 -11.35 17.69 19.32
N ASP A 84 -11.35 18.02 18.04
CA ASP A 84 -12.51 18.54 17.32
C ASP A 84 -13.35 17.39 16.75
N THR A 85 -14.21 16.85 17.60
CA THR A 85 -15.08 15.71 17.25
C THR A 85 -16.09 16.08 16.16
N GLU A 86 -16.56 17.33 16.12
CA GLU A 86 -17.47 17.79 15.07
C GLU A 86 -16.78 17.81 13.70
N LEU A 87 -15.54 18.26 13.64
CA LEU A 87 -14.73 18.24 12.42
C LEU A 87 -14.45 16.81 11.96
N VAL A 88 -14.19 15.87 12.90
CA VAL A 88 -14.02 14.44 12.58
C VAL A 88 -15.30 13.89 11.94
N GLU A 89 -16.47 14.11 12.54
CA GLU A 89 -17.75 13.66 12.00
C GLU A 89 -18.02 14.24 10.61
N ARG A 90 -17.82 15.54 10.44
CA ARG A 90 -18.02 16.24 9.15
C ARG A 90 -17.04 15.74 8.08
N GLN A 91 -15.78 15.50 8.44
CA GLN A 91 -14.77 14.97 7.52
C GLN A 91 -15.13 13.56 7.06
N VAL A 92 -15.53 12.69 7.99
CA VAL A 92 -15.91 11.30 7.69
C VAL A 92 -17.18 11.29 6.83
N SER A 93 -18.22 12.07 7.20
CA SER A 93 -19.47 12.18 6.44
C SER A 93 -19.22 12.69 5.01
N THR A 94 -18.48 13.80 4.87
CA THR A 94 -18.17 14.38 3.55
C THR A 94 -17.41 13.37 2.68
N THR A 95 -16.43 12.66 3.25
CA THR A 95 -15.66 11.65 2.52
C THR A 95 -16.52 10.45 2.14
N ALA A 96 -17.40 9.98 3.03
CA ALA A 96 -18.31 8.88 2.73
C ALA A 96 -19.25 9.21 1.57
N ILE A 97 -19.88 10.40 1.59
CA ILE A 97 -20.79 10.85 0.52
C ILE A 97 -20.03 10.99 -0.81
N ALA A 98 -18.93 11.74 -0.81
CA ALA A 98 -18.15 11.97 -2.02
C ALA A 98 -17.52 10.68 -2.56
N GLY A 99 -17.02 9.83 -1.67
CA GLY A 99 -16.45 8.52 -2.03
C GLY A 99 -17.48 7.55 -2.58
N THR A 100 -18.73 7.60 -2.11
CA THR A 100 -19.84 6.83 -2.72
C THR A 100 -20.06 7.26 -4.16
N VAL A 101 -20.20 8.55 -4.41
CA VAL A 101 -20.40 9.08 -5.77
C VAL A 101 -19.19 8.76 -6.65
N PHE A 102 -17.99 8.99 -6.14
CA PHE A 102 -16.75 8.69 -6.85
C PHE A 102 -16.63 7.19 -7.18
N SER A 103 -16.81 6.30 -6.20
CA SER A 103 -16.63 4.86 -6.42
C SER A 103 -17.69 4.27 -7.37
N LEU A 104 -18.94 4.75 -7.34
CA LEU A 104 -19.95 4.35 -8.29
C LEU A 104 -19.63 4.82 -9.73
N ALA A 105 -19.25 6.09 -9.89
CA ALA A 105 -18.87 6.63 -11.20
C ALA A 105 -17.59 5.94 -11.74
N PHE A 106 -16.60 5.71 -10.86
CA PHE A 106 -15.36 5.04 -11.20
C PHE A 106 -15.57 3.56 -11.52
N SER A 107 -16.42 2.87 -10.77
CA SER A 107 -16.87 1.50 -11.04
C SER A 107 -17.46 1.37 -12.43
N LEU A 108 -18.45 2.24 -12.75
CA LEU A 108 -19.08 2.25 -14.07
C LEU A 108 -18.06 2.48 -15.18
N LEU A 109 -17.16 3.45 -15.01
CA LEU A 109 -16.09 3.73 -15.96
C LEU A 109 -15.19 2.52 -16.17
N CYS A 110 -14.74 1.88 -15.08
CA CYS A 110 -13.89 0.70 -15.13
C CYS A 110 -14.57 -0.50 -15.80
N ILE A 111 -15.87 -0.73 -15.51
CA ILE A 111 -16.66 -1.79 -16.17
C ILE A 111 -16.74 -1.57 -17.69
N LEU A 112 -17.00 -0.34 -18.12
CA LEU A 112 -17.08 0.01 -19.54
C LEU A 112 -15.72 -0.13 -20.23
N LEU A 113 -14.64 0.24 -19.54
CA LEU A 113 -13.28 0.20 -20.08
C LEU A 113 -12.58 -1.17 -19.94
N ALA A 114 -13.13 -2.13 -19.20
CA ALA A 114 -12.50 -3.44 -18.96
C ALA A 114 -12.12 -4.16 -20.27
N ASN A 115 -13.05 -4.28 -21.21
CA ASN A 115 -12.79 -4.94 -22.50
C ASN A 115 -11.79 -4.17 -23.38
N PRO A 116 -11.95 -2.85 -23.67
CA PRO A 116 -10.96 -2.13 -24.47
C PRO A 116 -9.56 -2.09 -23.83
N LEU A 117 -9.45 -2.00 -22.51
CA LEU A 117 -8.15 -2.02 -21.82
C LEU A 117 -7.45 -3.38 -21.93
N LEU A 118 -8.18 -4.49 -21.73
CA LEU A 118 -7.61 -5.83 -21.89
C LEU A 118 -7.19 -6.12 -23.34
N ARG A 119 -7.94 -5.63 -24.32
CA ARG A 119 -7.53 -5.72 -25.74
C ARG A 119 -6.29 -4.87 -26.04
N LEU A 120 -6.19 -3.69 -25.45
CA LEU A 120 -4.98 -2.84 -25.56
C LEU A 120 -3.75 -3.52 -24.95
N LEU A 121 -3.94 -4.31 -23.87
CA LEU A 121 -2.90 -5.14 -23.28
C LEU A 121 -2.61 -6.42 -24.08
N GLN A 122 -3.25 -6.60 -25.26
CA GLN A 122 -3.06 -7.75 -26.14
C GLN A 122 -3.34 -9.10 -25.47
N VAL A 123 -4.34 -9.14 -24.58
CA VAL A 123 -4.78 -10.38 -23.95
C VAL A 123 -5.30 -11.35 -25.02
N PRO A 124 -4.86 -12.62 -25.03
CA PRO A 124 -5.29 -13.62 -26.01
C PRO A 124 -6.81 -13.77 -26.07
N ALA A 125 -7.36 -13.94 -27.28
CA ALA A 125 -8.81 -14.02 -27.51
C ALA A 125 -9.50 -15.15 -26.74
N GLU A 126 -8.78 -16.23 -26.45
CA GLU A 126 -9.26 -17.41 -25.73
C GLU A 126 -9.61 -17.10 -24.26
N ILE A 127 -8.77 -16.33 -23.57
CA ILE A 127 -8.94 -15.99 -22.14
C ILE A 127 -9.60 -14.61 -21.94
N LEU A 128 -9.73 -13.81 -23.00
CA LEU A 128 -10.29 -12.46 -22.91
C LEU A 128 -11.69 -12.41 -22.29
N PRO A 129 -12.66 -13.28 -22.64
CA PRO A 129 -13.99 -13.26 -22.01
C PRO A 129 -13.94 -13.51 -20.51
N ILE A 130 -13.08 -14.45 -20.07
CA ILE A 130 -12.88 -14.80 -18.67
C ILE A 130 -12.32 -13.59 -17.90
N ALA A 131 -11.26 -12.96 -18.43
CA ALA A 131 -10.64 -11.77 -17.82
C ALA A 131 -11.62 -10.59 -17.75
N VAL A 132 -12.43 -10.36 -18.80
CA VAL A 132 -13.44 -9.28 -18.83
C VAL A 132 -14.52 -9.51 -17.77
N ASN A 133 -15.07 -10.72 -17.68
CA ASN A 133 -16.12 -11.03 -16.70
C ASN A 133 -15.58 -10.91 -15.28
N TYR A 134 -14.40 -11.48 -14.99
CA TYR A 134 -13.72 -11.34 -13.72
C TYR A 134 -13.56 -9.86 -13.31
N LEU A 135 -12.99 -9.02 -14.19
CA LEU A 135 -12.80 -7.60 -13.91
C LEU A 135 -14.11 -6.86 -13.71
N ARG A 136 -15.15 -7.16 -14.49
CA ARG A 136 -16.46 -6.51 -14.34
C ARG A 136 -17.08 -6.78 -12.98
N ILE A 137 -16.98 -8.02 -12.47
CA ILE A 137 -17.48 -8.37 -11.14
C ILE A 137 -16.68 -7.62 -10.07
N VAL A 138 -15.34 -7.65 -10.12
CA VAL A 138 -14.50 -6.93 -9.18
C VAL A 138 -14.77 -5.42 -9.21
N PHE A 139 -14.89 -4.84 -10.40
CA PHE A 139 -15.17 -3.41 -10.55
C PHE A 139 -16.58 -3.03 -10.08
N ALA A 140 -17.57 -3.90 -10.22
CA ALA A 140 -18.89 -3.70 -9.63
C ALA A 140 -18.82 -3.65 -8.09
N GLY A 141 -17.83 -4.32 -7.48
CA GLY A 141 -17.57 -4.32 -6.05
C GLY A 141 -16.79 -3.11 -5.52
N LEU A 142 -16.29 -2.19 -6.39
CA LEU A 142 -15.43 -1.08 -5.95
C LEU A 142 -16.06 -0.16 -4.87
N LEU A 143 -17.36 -0.12 -4.77
CA LEU A 143 -18.05 0.58 -3.67
C LEU A 143 -17.73 -0.06 -2.32
N PHE A 144 -17.73 -1.40 -2.24
CA PHE A 144 -17.38 -2.13 -1.02
C PHE A 144 -15.89 -2.01 -0.72
N THR A 145 -15.05 -2.10 -1.75
CA THR A 145 -13.60 -1.86 -1.64
C THR A 145 -13.32 -0.47 -1.07
N PHE A 146 -14.01 0.57 -1.57
CA PHE A 146 -13.89 1.92 -1.04
C PHE A 146 -14.29 1.99 0.43
N PHE A 147 -15.50 1.54 0.79
CA PHE A 147 -15.97 1.64 2.17
C PHE A 147 -15.14 0.83 3.14
N TYR A 148 -14.73 -0.39 2.78
CA TYR A 148 -13.85 -1.19 3.60
C TYR A 148 -12.53 -0.45 3.89
N ASN A 149 -11.85 0.02 2.85
CA ASN A 149 -10.58 0.74 2.99
C ASN A 149 -10.74 2.07 3.73
N PHE A 150 -11.81 2.80 3.47
CA PHE A 150 -12.12 4.08 4.12
C PHE A 150 -12.41 3.91 5.62
N LEU A 151 -13.26 2.95 5.99
CA LEU A 151 -13.56 2.68 7.40
C LEU A 151 -12.33 2.15 8.15
N ALA A 152 -11.55 1.27 7.54
CA ALA A 152 -10.28 0.82 8.09
C ALA A 152 -9.26 1.97 8.25
N ALA A 153 -9.15 2.87 7.26
CA ALA A 153 -8.32 4.06 7.36
C ALA A 153 -8.81 5.02 8.45
N THR A 154 -10.13 5.17 8.61
CA THR A 154 -10.73 5.96 9.68
C THR A 154 -10.41 5.39 11.07
N LEU A 155 -10.53 4.06 11.26
CA LEU A 155 -10.13 3.42 12.52
C LEU A 155 -8.65 3.64 12.82
N ARG A 156 -7.78 3.47 11.82
CA ARG A 156 -6.35 3.76 11.96
C ARG A 156 -6.09 5.24 12.31
N ALA A 157 -6.82 6.15 11.69
CA ALA A 157 -6.72 7.58 11.97
C ALA A 157 -7.06 7.94 13.42
N LEU A 158 -7.99 7.19 14.02
CA LEU A 158 -8.37 7.28 15.44
C LEU A 158 -7.46 6.45 16.38
N GLY A 159 -6.35 5.91 15.87
CA GLY A 159 -5.38 5.14 16.64
C GLY A 159 -5.73 3.66 16.86
N ASP A 160 -6.77 3.13 16.19
CA ASP A 160 -7.20 1.73 16.31
C ASP A 160 -6.74 0.87 15.11
N SER A 161 -5.46 0.51 15.10
CA SER A 161 -4.90 -0.40 14.09
C SER A 161 -5.29 -1.87 14.31
N LYS A 162 -5.61 -2.26 15.56
CA LYS A 162 -5.96 -3.65 15.91
C LYS A 162 -7.29 -4.06 15.32
N SER A 163 -8.32 -3.21 15.45
CA SER A 163 -9.64 -3.52 14.89
C SER A 163 -9.59 -3.60 13.37
N ALA A 164 -8.82 -2.72 12.71
CA ALA A 164 -8.58 -2.80 11.27
C ALA A 164 -7.94 -4.14 10.87
N LEU A 165 -6.96 -4.65 11.64
CA LEU A 165 -6.38 -5.97 11.43
C LEU A 165 -7.41 -7.10 11.57
N TYR A 166 -8.24 -7.08 12.62
CA TYR A 166 -9.25 -8.12 12.82
C TYR A 166 -10.26 -8.19 11.67
N PHE A 167 -10.70 -7.05 11.15
CA PHE A 167 -11.58 -7.02 9.98
C PHE A 167 -10.90 -7.56 8.73
N LEU A 168 -9.61 -7.26 8.53
CA LEU A 168 -8.85 -7.83 7.43
C LEU A 168 -8.74 -9.36 7.55
N MET A 169 -8.47 -9.89 8.74
CA MET A 169 -8.42 -11.34 8.98
C MET A 169 -9.78 -12.01 8.71
N ILE A 170 -10.87 -11.40 9.15
CA ILE A 170 -12.22 -11.89 8.86
C ILE A 170 -12.47 -11.88 7.34
N SER A 171 -12.09 -10.79 6.65
CA SER A 171 -12.20 -10.71 5.19
C SER A 171 -11.46 -11.84 4.50
N ALA A 172 -10.22 -12.09 4.89
CA ALA A 172 -9.38 -13.14 4.31
C ALA A 172 -10.00 -14.55 4.52
N VAL A 173 -10.51 -14.82 5.71
CA VAL A 173 -11.17 -16.12 6.00
C VAL A 173 -12.46 -16.28 5.18
N LEU A 174 -13.27 -15.22 5.10
CA LEU A 174 -14.52 -15.24 4.31
C LEU A 174 -14.22 -15.34 2.81
N ASN A 175 -13.18 -14.69 2.33
CA ASN A 175 -12.77 -14.78 0.93
C ASN A 175 -12.31 -16.20 0.59
N ILE A 176 -11.36 -16.79 1.33
CA ILE A 176 -10.88 -18.16 1.09
C ILE A 176 -12.04 -19.17 1.19
N GLY A 177 -12.90 -19.04 2.21
CA GLY A 177 -14.07 -19.93 2.35
C GLY A 177 -15.09 -19.75 1.22
N GLY A 178 -15.30 -18.52 0.78
CA GLY A 178 -16.16 -18.19 -0.36
C GLY A 178 -15.58 -18.68 -1.69
N ASP A 179 -14.28 -18.53 -1.91
CA ASP A 179 -13.61 -19.06 -3.11
C ASP A 179 -13.81 -20.56 -3.23
N LEU A 180 -13.54 -21.31 -2.16
CA LEU A 180 -13.78 -22.76 -2.15
C LEU A 180 -15.26 -23.09 -2.39
N PHE A 181 -16.18 -22.34 -1.78
CA PHE A 181 -17.61 -22.58 -1.94
C PHE A 181 -18.09 -22.28 -3.37
N PHE A 182 -17.73 -21.12 -3.95
CA PHE A 182 -18.21 -20.74 -5.28
C PHE A 182 -17.49 -21.53 -6.40
N VAL A 183 -16.20 -21.85 -6.22
CA VAL A 183 -15.40 -22.54 -7.23
C VAL A 183 -15.62 -24.05 -7.14
N GLU A 184 -15.45 -24.67 -5.94
CA GLU A 184 -15.48 -26.12 -5.81
C GLU A 184 -16.91 -26.66 -5.67
N ALA A 185 -17.80 -26.00 -4.89
CA ALA A 185 -19.15 -26.48 -4.65
C ALA A 185 -20.15 -26.07 -5.72
N LEU A 186 -20.00 -24.88 -6.32
CA LEU A 186 -20.93 -24.34 -7.33
C LEU A 186 -20.40 -24.33 -8.76
N ASP A 187 -19.10 -24.62 -8.96
CA ASP A 187 -18.42 -24.65 -10.27
C ASP A 187 -18.54 -23.32 -11.06
N TRP A 188 -18.47 -22.18 -10.34
CA TRP A 188 -18.58 -20.86 -10.96
C TRP A 188 -17.25 -20.30 -11.50
N GLY A 189 -16.19 -21.11 -11.47
CA GLY A 189 -14.89 -20.74 -12.02
C GLY A 189 -14.31 -19.45 -11.43
N SER A 190 -13.59 -18.68 -12.25
CA SER A 190 -12.97 -17.42 -11.81
C SER A 190 -13.97 -16.32 -11.44
N GLU A 191 -15.19 -16.36 -11.98
CA GLU A 191 -16.27 -15.45 -11.62
C GLU A 191 -16.71 -15.67 -10.16
N GLY A 192 -16.65 -16.92 -9.69
CA GLY A 192 -16.88 -17.29 -8.29
C GLY A 192 -15.85 -16.64 -7.35
N CYS A 193 -14.57 -16.65 -7.69
CA CYS A 193 -13.53 -15.97 -6.91
C CYS A 193 -13.74 -14.44 -6.89
N ALA A 194 -14.07 -13.84 -8.04
CA ALA A 194 -14.37 -12.42 -8.08
C ALA A 194 -15.55 -12.04 -7.18
N LEU A 195 -16.61 -12.83 -7.20
CA LEU A 195 -17.80 -12.62 -6.36
C LEU A 195 -17.49 -12.83 -4.88
N SER A 196 -16.72 -13.86 -4.54
CA SER A 196 -16.24 -14.12 -3.17
C SER A 196 -15.50 -12.91 -2.60
N THR A 197 -14.57 -12.34 -3.38
CA THR A 197 -13.83 -11.13 -2.99
C THR A 197 -14.77 -9.97 -2.70
N VAL A 198 -15.70 -9.67 -3.60
CA VAL A 198 -16.68 -8.58 -3.45
C VAL A 198 -17.58 -8.78 -2.22
N LEU A 199 -18.08 -10.01 -2.01
CA LEU A 199 -18.94 -10.32 -0.86
C LEU A 199 -18.18 -10.26 0.47
N SER A 200 -16.93 -10.72 0.49
CA SER A 200 -16.06 -10.65 1.67
C SER A 200 -15.77 -9.22 2.08
N GLU A 201 -15.44 -8.34 1.10
CA GLU A 201 -15.26 -6.91 1.35
C GLU A 201 -16.56 -6.24 1.81
N GLY A 202 -17.69 -6.58 1.20
CA GLY A 202 -19.01 -6.08 1.60
C GLY A 202 -19.39 -6.47 3.03
N MET A 203 -19.16 -7.73 3.41
CA MET A 203 -19.38 -8.21 4.77
C MET A 203 -18.47 -7.49 5.76
N CYS A 204 -17.20 -7.32 5.45
CA CYS A 204 -16.27 -6.58 6.30
C CYS A 204 -16.60 -5.10 6.41
N CYS A 205 -17.08 -4.49 5.34
CA CYS A 205 -17.62 -3.13 5.37
C CYS A 205 -18.76 -3.03 6.39
N LEU A 206 -19.73 -3.95 6.34
CA LEU A 206 -20.86 -3.99 7.27
C LEU A 206 -20.40 -4.19 8.72
N LEU A 207 -19.53 -5.17 8.97
CA LEU A 207 -18.99 -5.46 10.31
C LEU A 207 -18.21 -4.27 10.86
N CYS A 208 -17.41 -3.61 10.03
CA CYS A 208 -16.64 -2.43 10.40
C CYS A 208 -17.57 -1.25 10.75
N ALA A 209 -18.63 -1.02 9.96
CA ALA A 209 -19.62 0.01 10.22
C ALA A 209 -20.39 -0.25 11.53
N LEU A 210 -20.79 -1.49 11.79
CA LEU A 210 -21.44 -1.90 13.04
C LEU A 210 -20.50 -1.70 14.25
N TYR A 211 -19.23 -2.09 14.11
CA TYR A 211 -18.22 -1.86 15.14
C TYR A 211 -18.06 -0.37 15.46
N ILE A 212 -17.92 0.47 14.42
CA ILE A 212 -17.82 1.91 14.58
C ILE A 212 -19.04 2.46 15.33
N ARG A 213 -20.25 2.04 14.95
CA ARG A 213 -21.49 2.46 15.61
C ARG A 213 -21.53 2.12 17.10
N TRP A 214 -21.02 0.96 17.49
CA TRP A 214 -21.14 0.47 18.86
C TRP A 214 -19.95 0.79 19.75
N LYS A 215 -18.75 0.90 19.20
CA LYS A 215 -17.49 0.98 19.95
C LYS A 215 -16.71 2.27 19.74
N VAL A 216 -17.11 3.13 18.80
CA VAL A 216 -16.38 4.37 18.49
C VAL A 216 -17.29 5.58 18.76
N PRO A 217 -17.34 6.11 20.01
CA PRO A 217 -18.26 7.18 20.40
C PRO A 217 -18.07 8.48 19.59
N VAL A 218 -16.84 8.74 19.10
CA VAL A 218 -16.49 9.91 18.28
C VAL A 218 -17.19 9.88 16.92
N LEU A 219 -17.62 8.69 16.46
CA LEU A 219 -18.29 8.49 15.17
C LEU A 219 -19.70 7.95 15.39
N GLN A 220 -20.53 8.68 16.14
CA GLN A 220 -21.93 8.29 16.31
C GLN A 220 -22.71 8.50 15.02
N LEU A 221 -23.18 7.39 14.42
CA LEU A 221 -24.06 7.38 13.24
C LEU A 221 -25.41 8.03 13.62
N GLY A 222 -25.54 9.32 13.37
CA GLY A 222 -26.76 10.10 13.58
C GLY A 222 -27.08 10.97 12.35
N ARG A 223 -27.98 11.94 12.49
CA ARG A 223 -28.33 12.91 11.42
C ARG A 223 -27.10 13.64 10.86
N ARG A 224 -26.00 13.80 11.63
CA ARG A 224 -24.75 14.46 11.23
C ARG A 224 -23.95 13.67 10.20
N TRP A 225 -24.27 12.41 9.94
CA TRP A 225 -23.62 11.60 8.89
C TRP A 225 -24.02 11.96 7.45
N PHE A 226 -24.95 12.87 7.30
CA PHE A 226 -25.36 13.38 5.98
C PHE A 226 -24.91 14.84 5.78
N VAL A 227 -23.86 15.28 6.49
CA VAL A 227 -23.31 16.62 6.31
C VAL A 227 -22.24 16.59 5.23
N PHE A 228 -22.43 17.42 4.20
CA PHE A 228 -21.47 17.60 3.12
C PHE A 228 -20.82 18.98 3.21
N ASP A 229 -19.49 19.02 3.21
CA ASP A 229 -18.70 20.26 3.24
C ASP A 229 -17.72 20.30 2.06
N GLY A 230 -17.99 21.21 1.11
CA GLY A 230 -17.16 21.37 -0.09
C GLY A 230 -15.71 21.80 0.19
N LYS A 231 -15.43 22.49 1.31
CA LYS A 231 -14.05 22.87 1.68
C LYS A 231 -13.27 21.65 2.17
N LEU A 232 -13.93 20.79 2.97
CA LEU A 232 -13.34 19.52 3.41
C LEU A 232 -13.13 18.58 2.22
N LEU A 233 -14.09 18.49 1.30
CA LEU A 233 -13.95 17.71 0.09
C LEU A 233 -12.72 18.15 -0.72
N ARG A 234 -12.56 19.47 -0.94
CA ARG A 234 -11.41 19.98 -1.70
C ARG A 234 -10.07 19.58 -1.06
N LYS A 235 -9.97 19.62 0.27
CA LYS A 235 -8.80 19.14 1.00
C LYS A 235 -8.60 17.62 0.83
N THR A 236 -9.68 16.86 0.99
CA THR A 236 -9.65 15.38 0.82
C THR A 236 -9.20 14.99 -0.58
N VAL A 237 -9.74 15.64 -1.61
CA VAL A 237 -9.34 15.39 -3.01
C VAL A 237 -7.87 15.76 -3.23
N SER A 238 -7.41 16.90 -2.70
CA SER A 238 -6.01 17.32 -2.84
C SER A 238 -5.04 16.31 -2.18
N TYR A 239 -5.35 15.84 -0.98
CA TYR A 239 -4.53 14.87 -0.24
C TYR A 239 -4.63 13.47 -0.88
N GLY A 240 -5.84 13.06 -1.24
CA GLY A 240 -6.09 11.79 -1.89
C GLY A 240 -5.41 11.69 -3.26
N TRP A 241 -5.50 12.75 -4.06
CA TRP A 241 -4.84 12.81 -5.37
C TRP A 241 -3.32 12.70 -5.24
N ALA A 242 -2.71 13.48 -4.34
CA ALA A 242 -1.27 13.41 -4.12
C ALA A 242 -0.81 12.02 -3.68
N SER A 243 -1.58 11.37 -2.78
CA SER A 243 -1.29 10.01 -2.31
C SER A 243 -1.50 8.96 -3.41
N ALA A 244 -2.55 9.08 -4.22
CA ALA A 244 -2.82 8.18 -5.34
C ALA A 244 -1.74 8.30 -6.41
N MET A 245 -1.34 9.53 -6.78
CA MET A 245 -0.27 9.77 -7.74
C MET A 245 1.09 9.25 -7.24
N GLN A 246 1.38 9.39 -5.94
CA GLN A 246 2.57 8.81 -5.34
C GLN A 246 2.61 7.28 -5.54
N GLN A 247 1.53 6.58 -5.21
CA GLN A 247 1.45 5.12 -5.36
C GLN A 247 1.49 4.69 -6.83
N ALA A 248 0.77 5.39 -7.71
CA ALA A 248 0.81 5.14 -9.14
C ALA A 248 2.22 5.30 -9.72
N THR A 249 2.95 6.34 -9.32
CA THR A 249 4.35 6.58 -9.73
C THR A 249 5.24 5.41 -9.32
N VAL A 250 5.11 4.91 -8.10
CA VAL A 250 5.89 3.76 -7.63
C VAL A 250 5.56 2.51 -8.47
N GLN A 251 4.30 2.25 -8.74
CA GLN A 251 3.87 1.09 -9.52
C GLN A 251 4.35 1.17 -10.98
N LEU A 252 4.21 2.33 -11.61
CA LEU A 252 4.72 2.54 -12.98
C LEU A 252 6.24 2.40 -13.04
N GLY A 253 6.95 2.90 -12.04
CA GLY A 253 8.40 2.73 -11.92
C GLY A 253 8.82 1.26 -11.79
N LYS A 254 8.11 0.46 -10.99
CA LYS A 254 8.34 -1.00 -10.88
C LYS A 254 8.13 -1.70 -12.24
N ILE A 255 7.07 -1.35 -12.98
CA ILE A 255 6.80 -1.91 -14.32
C ILE A 255 7.92 -1.53 -15.30
N ALA A 256 8.38 -0.28 -15.29
CA ALA A 256 9.45 0.16 -16.17
C ALA A 256 10.79 -0.55 -15.86
N VAL A 257 11.14 -0.74 -14.59
CA VAL A 257 12.32 -1.53 -14.20
C VAL A 257 12.16 -2.99 -14.64
N GLN A 258 10.98 -3.60 -14.49
CA GLN A 258 10.72 -4.96 -14.94
C GLN A 258 10.91 -5.10 -16.46
N ALA A 259 10.49 -4.12 -17.24
CA ALA A 259 10.72 -4.12 -18.69
C ALA A 259 12.22 -4.13 -19.05
N ILE A 260 13.06 -3.43 -18.28
CA ILE A 260 14.51 -3.45 -18.45
C ILE A 260 15.08 -4.84 -18.06
N VAL A 261 14.64 -5.40 -16.93
CA VAL A 261 15.04 -6.75 -16.48
C VAL A 261 14.73 -7.81 -17.53
N ASN A 262 13.60 -7.69 -18.21
CA ASN A 262 13.21 -8.63 -19.27
C ASN A 262 14.20 -8.66 -20.44
N THR A 263 15.05 -7.65 -20.62
CA THR A 263 16.13 -7.65 -21.63
C THR A 263 17.41 -8.37 -21.16
N MET A 264 17.50 -8.77 -19.89
CA MET A 264 18.71 -9.35 -19.31
C MET A 264 18.77 -10.89 -19.43
N GLY A 265 17.74 -11.52 -19.96
CA GLY A 265 17.64 -12.98 -20.10
C GLY A 265 16.87 -13.67 -18.99
N VAL A 266 16.55 -14.96 -19.22
CA VAL A 266 15.61 -15.72 -18.39
C VAL A 266 16.16 -15.93 -16.96
N SER A 267 17.44 -16.28 -16.81
CA SER A 267 18.07 -16.49 -15.49
C SER A 267 18.05 -15.23 -14.64
N ALA A 268 18.34 -14.05 -15.24
CA ALA A 268 18.28 -12.76 -14.53
C ALA A 268 16.83 -12.38 -14.16
N MET A 269 15.86 -12.64 -15.05
CA MET A 269 14.44 -12.41 -14.76
C MET A 269 13.96 -13.26 -13.57
N ALA A 270 14.31 -14.54 -13.55
CA ALA A 270 13.96 -15.45 -12.47
C ALA A 270 14.60 -15.02 -11.14
N ALA A 271 15.89 -14.68 -11.15
CA ALA A 271 16.62 -14.19 -10.00
C ALA A 271 16.03 -12.88 -9.46
N PHE A 272 15.77 -11.92 -10.34
CA PHE A 272 15.13 -10.64 -9.97
C PHE A 272 13.73 -10.85 -9.39
N THR A 273 12.94 -11.74 -9.97
CA THR A 273 11.59 -12.04 -9.47
C THR A 273 11.64 -12.63 -8.07
N ALA A 274 12.52 -13.62 -7.82
CA ALA A 274 12.71 -14.21 -6.50
C ALA A 274 13.18 -13.16 -5.48
N ALA A 275 14.23 -12.40 -5.82
CA ALA A 275 14.76 -11.36 -4.95
C ALA A 275 13.76 -10.24 -4.68
N SER A 276 12.97 -9.82 -5.67
CA SER A 276 11.93 -8.80 -5.49
C SER A 276 10.80 -9.25 -4.56
N ARG A 277 10.43 -10.54 -4.57
CA ARG A 277 9.46 -11.07 -3.59
C ARG A 277 9.99 -10.95 -2.16
N ILE A 278 11.27 -11.28 -1.96
CA ILE A 278 11.93 -11.15 -0.66
C ILE A 278 12.00 -9.67 -0.24
N ASP A 279 12.37 -8.79 -1.17
CA ASP A 279 12.46 -7.36 -0.94
C ASP A 279 11.09 -6.75 -0.56
N ASP A 280 10.01 -7.16 -1.22
CA ASP A 280 8.64 -6.73 -0.86
C ASP A 280 8.26 -7.15 0.57
N PHE A 281 8.58 -8.38 0.99
CA PHE A 281 8.38 -8.83 2.38
C PHE A 281 9.23 -8.04 3.37
N ALA A 282 10.48 -7.82 3.03
CA ALA A 282 11.46 -7.09 3.84
C ALA A 282 11.12 -5.61 3.99
N TYR A 283 10.57 -4.99 2.94
CA TYR A 283 10.26 -3.57 2.88
C TYR A 283 8.89 -3.22 3.51
N THR A 284 7.95 -4.18 3.53
CA THR A 284 6.61 -3.99 4.10
C THR A 284 6.62 -3.44 5.53
N PRO A 285 7.42 -3.93 6.49
CA PRO A 285 7.47 -3.35 7.82
C PRO A 285 7.98 -1.91 7.86
N GLN A 286 8.96 -1.53 7.05
CA GLN A 286 9.44 -0.14 6.95
C GLN A 286 8.32 0.79 6.49
N GLN A 287 7.59 0.43 5.45
CA GLN A 287 6.44 1.22 4.99
C GLN A 287 5.39 1.40 6.10
N ASN A 288 5.14 0.35 6.89
CA ASN A 288 4.17 0.40 7.98
C ASN A 288 4.64 1.23 9.17
N ILE A 289 5.93 1.26 9.47
CA ILE A 289 6.51 2.22 10.43
C ILE A 289 6.25 3.65 9.94
N GLY A 290 6.51 3.94 8.65
CA GLY A 290 6.21 5.23 8.03
C GLY A 290 4.72 5.61 8.11
N HIS A 291 3.80 4.65 7.92
CA HIS A 291 2.36 4.87 8.10
C HIS A 291 1.96 5.13 9.55
N ALA A 292 2.57 4.42 10.50
CA ALA A 292 2.38 4.66 11.92
C ALA A 292 2.87 6.06 12.32
N MET A 293 4.02 6.47 11.81
CA MET A 293 4.53 7.84 11.97
C MET A 293 3.56 8.87 11.39
N THR A 294 2.99 8.62 10.21
CA THR A 294 1.99 9.52 9.60
C THR A 294 0.83 9.79 10.55
N THR A 295 0.21 8.74 11.11
CA THR A 295 -0.91 8.89 12.04
C THR A 295 -0.49 9.60 13.33
N PHE A 296 0.66 9.24 13.89
CA PHE A 296 1.20 9.88 15.10
C PHE A 296 1.47 11.36 14.88
N MET A 297 2.13 11.73 13.76
CA MET A 297 2.42 13.13 13.43
C MET A 297 1.14 13.92 13.21
N ALA A 298 0.18 13.38 12.46
CA ALA A 298 -1.07 14.06 12.16
C ALA A 298 -1.89 14.37 13.44
N GLN A 299 -1.98 13.41 14.37
CA GLN A 299 -2.66 13.65 15.64
C GLN A 299 -1.94 14.70 16.49
N ASN A 300 -0.61 14.63 16.59
CA ASN A 300 0.15 15.58 17.42
C ASN A 300 0.23 16.99 16.77
N GLU A 301 0.28 17.08 15.45
CA GLU A 301 0.18 18.36 14.73
C GLU A 301 -1.20 19.00 14.93
N GLY A 302 -2.28 18.21 14.84
CA GLY A 302 -3.62 18.65 15.15
C GLY A 302 -3.77 19.16 16.60
N ALA A 303 -3.11 18.49 17.54
CA ALA A 303 -3.07 18.90 18.96
C ALA A 303 -2.16 20.11 19.23
N GLY A 304 -1.44 20.63 18.23
CA GLY A 304 -0.47 21.73 18.40
C GLY A 304 0.79 21.34 19.21
N LYS A 305 1.05 20.03 19.41
CA LYS A 305 2.16 19.51 20.24
C LYS A 305 3.45 19.35 19.45
N LYS A 306 4.06 20.45 19.01
CA LYS A 306 5.24 20.46 18.13
C LYS A 306 6.46 19.72 18.69
N ASP A 307 6.72 19.82 20.00
CA ASP A 307 7.81 19.08 20.64
C ASP A 307 7.59 17.57 20.51
N ARG A 308 6.34 17.14 20.69
CA ARG A 308 5.98 15.73 20.58
C ARG A 308 6.04 15.23 19.13
N VAL A 309 5.77 16.08 18.14
CA VAL A 309 6.00 15.78 16.71
C VAL A 309 7.50 15.52 16.47
N LYS A 310 8.38 16.38 17.00
CA LYS A 310 9.84 16.22 16.91
C LYS A 310 10.34 14.94 17.58
N ASP A 311 9.91 14.67 18.79
CA ASP A 311 10.32 13.48 19.54
C ASP A 311 9.77 12.19 18.89
N GLY A 312 8.55 12.26 18.34
CA GLY A 312 7.95 11.19 17.57
C GLY A 312 8.74 10.87 16.29
N TYR A 313 9.19 11.90 15.57
CA TYR A 313 10.05 11.72 14.39
C TYR A 313 11.37 11.03 14.78
N ARG A 314 12.04 11.50 15.84
CA ARG A 314 13.28 10.89 16.31
C ARG A 314 13.07 9.43 16.75
N CYS A 315 11.97 9.16 17.43
CA CYS A 315 11.63 7.81 17.87
C CYS A 315 11.32 6.89 16.68
N GLY A 316 10.50 7.34 15.74
CA GLY A 316 10.17 6.60 14.53
C GLY A 316 11.41 6.30 13.68
N MET A 317 12.29 7.29 13.48
CA MET A 317 13.57 7.09 12.79
C MET A 317 14.48 6.07 13.48
N ARG A 318 14.52 6.04 14.82
CA ARG A 318 15.28 5.01 15.54
C ARG A 318 14.70 3.61 15.27
N ILE A 319 13.38 3.47 15.27
CA ILE A 319 12.71 2.18 14.96
C ILE A 319 13.05 1.76 13.54
N GLU A 320 12.96 2.66 12.55
CA GLU A 320 13.33 2.42 11.16
C GLU A 320 14.79 1.96 11.00
N VAL A 321 15.72 2.67 11.64
CA VAL A 321 17.15 2.33 11.58
C VAL A 321 17.44 0.98 12.24
N VAL A 322 16.89 0.71 13.42
CA VAL A 322 17.08 -0.57 14.13
C VAL A 322 16.53 -1.72 13.28
N TYR A 323 15.34 -1.55 12.70
CA TYR A 323 14.75 -2.54 11.82
C TYR A 323 15.62 -2.75 10.57
N ALA A 324 16.05 -1.68 9.89
CA ALA A 324 16.88 -1.75 8.69
C ALA A 324 18.23 -2.45 8.94
N LEU A 325 18.89 -2.17 10.06
CA LEU A 325 20.14 -2.84 10.44
C LEU A 325 19.92 -4.34 10.72
N GLY A 326 18.85 -4.69 11.42
CA GLY A 326 18.49 -6.09 11.64
C GLY A 326 18.20 -6.82 10.34
N LEU A 327 17.41 -6.21 9.45
CA LEU A 327 17.08 -6.74 8.14
C LEU A 327 18.33 -6.90 7.25
N MET A 328 19.20 -5.89 7.22
CA MET A 328 20.49 -5.93 6.53
C MET A 328 21.32 -7.12 6.99
N ALA A 329 21.46 -7.31 8.31
CA ALA A 329 22.22 -8.43 8.86
C ALA A 329 21.63 -9.79 8.44
N VAL A 330 20.29 -9.93 8.51
CA VAL A 330 19.59 -11.16 8.09
C VAL A 330 19.82 -11.43 6.60
N CYS A 331 19.64 -10.43 5.74
CA CYS A 331 19.82 -10.60 4.29
C CYS A 331 21.29 -10.87 3.91
N LEU A 332 22.27 -10.28 4.59
CA LEU A 332 23.68 -10.55 4.32
C LEU A 332 24.10 -11.97 4.74
N ILE A 333 23.63 -12.44 5.90
CA ILE A 333 24.00 -13.75 6.46
C ILE A 333 23.25 -14.88 5.76
N PHE A 334 21.92 -14.70 5.57
CA PHE A 334 21.01 -15.74 5.11
C PHE A 334 20.55 -15.55 3.66
N ALA A 335 21.25 -14.77 2.82
CA ALA A 335 20.85 -14.51 1.43
C ALA A 335 20.60 -15.80 0.65
N GLU A 336 21.54 -16.76 0.70
CA GLU A 336 21.45 -18.01 -0.06
C GLU A 336 20.28 -18.90 0.39
N PRO A 337 20.12 -19.28 1.67
CA PRO A 337 18.96 -20.05 2.10
C PRO A 337 17.62 -19.36 1.83
N ILE A 338 17.55 -18.02 1.91
CA ILE A 338 16.34 -17.27 1.61
C ILE A 338 16.00 -17.36 0.11
N ILE A 339 16.95 -17.15 -0.78
CA ILE A 339 16.74 -17.25 -2.24
C ILE A 339 16.35 -18.69 -2.63
N ARG A 340 16.98 -19.70 -2.02
CA ARG A 340 16.66 -21.12 -2.26
C ARG A 340 15.25 -21.54 -1.88
N LEU A 341 14.51 -20.74 -1.11
CA LEU A 341 13.06 -20.96 -0.87
C LEU A 341 12.23 -20.72 -2.12
N PHE A 342 12.73 -19.96 -3.08
CA PHE A 342 11.98 -19.57 -4.27
C PHE A 342 12.50 -20.21 -5.56
N VAL A 343 13.81 -20.49 -5.62
CA VAL A 343 14.46 -21.03 -6.81
C VAL A 343 15.51 -22.08 -6.43
N THR A 344 15.69 -23.08 -7.29
CA THR A 344 16.61 -24.19 -7.04
C THR A 344 17.80 -24.22 -8.01
N ASP A 345 17.69 -23.59 -9.17
CA ASP A 345 18.74 -23.52 -10.17
C ASP A 345 19.96 -22.76 -9.61
N PRO A 346 21.18 -23.36 -9.64
CA PRO A 346 22.37 -22.78 -9.04
C PRO A 346 22.77 -21.41 -9.62
N GLU A 347 22.59 -21.20 -10.93
CA GLU A 347 22.90 -19.95 -11.60
C GLU A 347 21.94 -18.84 -11.14
N VAL A 348 20.65 -19.16 -11.10
CA VAL A 348 19.60 -18.23 -10.65
C VAL A 348 19.77 -17.90 -9.17
N VAL A 349 20.16 -18.88 -8.35
CA VAL A 349 20.46 -18.67 -6.92
C VAL A 349 21.64 -17.70 -6.77
N ASP A 350 22.74 -17.89 -7.49
CA ASP A 350 23.90 -16.99 -7.41
C ASP A 350 23.55 -15.56 -7.79
N LEU A 351 22.84 -15.37 -8.91
CA LEU A 351 22.34 -14.06 -9.32
C LEU A 351 21.44 -13.41 -8.26
N GLY A 352 20.50 -14.16 -7.70
CA GLY A 352 19.60 -13.69 -6.66
C GLY A 352 20.33 -13.31 -5.36
N VAL A 353 21.33 -14.09 -4.96
CA VAL A 353 22.16 -13.82 -3.79
C VAL A 353 23.00 -12.55 -3.97
N ARG A 354 23.60 -12.38 -5.16
CA ARG A 354 24.35 -11.16 -5.49
C ARG A 354 23.45 -9.93 -5.43
N PHE A 355 22.27 -10.00 -6.02
CA PHE A 355 21.28 -8.93 -5.93
C PHE A 355 20.90 -8.62 -4.49
N LEU A 356 20.46 -9.62 -3.72
CA LEU A 356 19.94 -9.43 -2.37
C LEU A 356 21.00 -8.89 -1.41
N ARG A 357 22.22 -9.42 -1.47
CA ARG A 357 23.35 -8.91 -0.67
C ARG A 357 23.68 -7.46 -1.02
N THR A 358 23.73 -7.13 -2.30
CA THR A 358 24.07 -5.77 -2.73
C THR A 358 23.00 -4.77 -2.31
N VAL A 359 21.71 -5.06 -2.52
CA VAL A 359 20.64 -4.13 -2.16
C VAL A 359 20.52 -3.96 -0.65
N SER A 360 20.74 -5.03 0.12
CA SER A 360 20.60 -5.00 1.58
C SER A 360 21.60 -4.07 2.27
N LEU A 361 22.78 -3.84 1.71
CA LEU A 361 23.75 -2.86 2.21
C LEU A 361 23.19 -1.44 2.27
N PHE A 362 22.17 -1.15 1.49
CA PHE A 362 21.58 0.17 1.37
C PHE A 362 20.22 0.31 2.05
N TYR A 363 19.74 -0.67 2.81
CA TYR A 363 18.41 -0.64 3.47
C TYR A 363 18.23 0.51 4.48
N LEU A 364 19.29 1.18 4.88
CA LEU A 364 19.20 2.42 5.66
C LEU A 364 18.64 3.59 4.84
N MET A 365 18.79 3.59 3.50
CA MET A 365 18.26 4.65 2.64
C MET A 365 16.71 4.63 2.59
N PRO A 366 16.06 3.48 2.25
CA PRO A 366 14.60 3.41 2.32
C PRO A 366 14.06 3.61 3.73
N ALA A 367 14.75 3.20 4.79
CA ALA A 367 14.37 3.51 6.17
C ALA A 367 14.33 5.03 6.41
N ALA A 368 15.36 5.75 5.96
CA ALA A 368 15.40 7.21 6.08
C ALA A 368 14.26 7.88 5.29
N THR A 369 14.03 7.49 4.04
CA THR A 369 12.98 8.07 3.21
C THR A 369 11.57 7.74 3.74
N ASN A 370 11.30 6.51 4.20
CA ASN A 370 10.01 6.15 4.77
C ASN A 370 9.70 6.97 6.03
N GLY A 371 10.68 7.18 6.91
CA GLY A 371 10.52 8.02 8.09
C GLY A 371 10.26 9.48 7.73
N ILE A 372 11.00 10.06 6.77
CA ILE A 372 10.80 11.43 6.30
C ILE A 372 9.44 11.57 5.61
N GLN A 373 9.05 10.63 4.76
CA GLN A 373 7.73 10.63 4.13
C GLN A 373 6.59 10.48 5.16
N GLY A 374 6.77 9.61 6.15
CA GLY A 374 5.83 9.47 7.25
C GLY A 374 5.61 10.79 8.00
N PHE A 375 6.69 11.53 8.23
CA PHE A 375 6.65 12.85 8.82
C PHE A 375 5.88 13.86 7.95
N PHE A 376 6.28 14.05 6.68
CA PHE A 376 5.66 15.04 5.80
C PHE A 376 4.20 14.72 5.48
N ARG A 377 3.83 13.45 5.33
CA ARG A 377 2.42 13.05 5.21
C ARG A 377 1.63 13.43 6.46
N GLY A 378 2.19 13.17 7.64
CA GLY A 378 1.53 13.46 8.90
C GLY A 378 1.29 14.94 9.16
N ILE A 379 2.23 15.81 8.80
CA ILE A 379 2.05 17.28 8.89
C ILE A 379 1.26 17.88 7.72
N GLY A 380 0.82 17.06 6.75
CA GLY A 380 -0.02 17.46 5.63
C GLY A 380 0.72 18.02 4.41
N ASP A 381 2.04 17.93 4.33
CA ASP A 381 2.82 18.35 3.15
C ASP A 381 3.10 17.17 2.21
N LEU A 382 2.03 16.72 1.54
CA LEU A 382 2.09 15.60 0.61
C LEU A 382 2.82 15.93 -0.71
N ARG A 383 3.08 17.22 -0.98
CA ARG A 383 3.83 17.60 -2.19
C ARG A 383 5.27 17.08 -2.12
N ILE A 384 5.88 17.13 -0.94
CA ILE A 384 7.24 16.63 -0.76
C ILE A 384 7.29 15.12 -1.03
N THR A 385 6.33 14.36 -0.50
CA THR A 385 6.29 12.91 -0.69
C THR A 385 6.01 12.51 -2.14
N LEU A 386 5.17 13.24 -2.86
CA LEU A 386 4.90 12.99 -4.27
C LEU A 386 6.13 13.28 -5.14
N ILE A 387 6.73 14.47 -4.99
CA ILE A 387 7.89 14.88 -5.81
C ILE A 387 9.08 13.96 -5.53
N SER A 388 9.34 13.63 -4.28
CA SER A 388 10.45 12.71 -3.93
C SER A 388 10.26 11.31 -4.50
N SER A 389 9.03 10.80 -4.54
CA SER A 389 8.71 9.51 -5.16
C SER A 389 8.88 9.52 -6.68
N ILE A 390 8.50 10.63 -7.35
CA ILE A 390 8.75 10.83 -8.78
C ILE A 390 10.27 10.84 -9.06
N LEU A 391 11.05 11.60 -8.29
CA LEU A 391 12.51 11.66 -8.43
C LEU A 391 13.15 10.29 -8.21
N ASN A 392 12.69 9.55 -7.21
CA ASN A 392 13.16 8.18 -6.95
C ASN A 392 12.93 7.28 -8.18
N MET A 393 11.68 7.18 -8.65
CA MET A 393 11.35 6.24 -9.72
C MET A 393 11.94 6.65 -11.06
N ALA A 394 11.93 7.95 -11.39
CA ALA A 394 12.57 8.45 -12.60
C ALA A 394 14.08 8.19 -12.58
N GLY A 395 14.75 8.49 -11.46
CA GLY A 395 16.18 8.21 -11.30
C GLY A 395 16.50 6.72 -11.35
N ARG A 396 15.69 5.89 -10.71
CA ARG A 396 15.83 4.42 -10.72
C ARG A 396 15.72 3.85 -12.13
N VAL A 397 14.70 4.25 -12.89
CA VAL A 397 14.49 3.79 -14.27
C VAL A 397 15.60 4.30 -15.18
N ALA A 398 15.98 5.59 -15.07
CA ALA A 398 17.07 6.15 -15.86
C ALA A 398 18.42 5.44 -15.56
N ALA A 399 18.75 5.24 -14.28
CA ALA A 399 19.98 4.54 -13.91
C ALA A 399 19.96 3.08 -14.38
N ALA A 400 18.85 2.34 -14.21
CA ALA A 400 18.72 0.98 -14.72
C ALA A 400 18.90 0.92 -16.23
N SER A 401 18.29 1.85 -16.98
CA SER A 401 18.46 1.93 -18.43
C SER A 401 19.93 2.15 -18.84
N VAL A 402 20.63 3.08 -18.18
CA VAL A 402 22.04 3.35 -18.48
C VAL A 402 22.92 2.15 -18.11
N LEU A 403 22.76 1.62 -16.90
CA LEU A 403 23.63 0.54 -16.40
C LEU A 403 23.44 -0.76 -17.19
N VAL A 404 22.19 -1.12 -17.50
CA VAL A 404 21.87 -2.38 -18.21
C VAL A 404 22.02 -2.21 -19.72
N LEU A 405 21.43 -1.19 -20.35
CA LEU A 405 21.35 -1.11 -21.81
C LEU A 405 22.61 -0.53 -22.44
N LEU A 406 23.26 0.47 -21.79
CA LEU A 406 24.45 1.12 -22.30
C LEU A 406 25.75 0.49 -21.77
N TRP A 407 25.86 0.27 -20.47
CA TRP A 407 27.09 -0.27 -19.85
C TRP A 407 27.12 -1.80 -19.80
N LYS A 408 26.00 -2.46 -20.17
CA LYS A 408 25.88 -3.94 -20.21
C LYS A 408 26.24 -4.62 -18.89
N MET A 409 25.95 -3.95 -17.77
CA MET A 409 26.17 -4.56 -16.46
C MET A 409 25.19 -5.71 -16.25
N GLU A 410 25.59 -6.68 -15.45
CA GLU A 410 24.77 -7.81 -15.01
C GLU A 410 23.74 -7.39 -13.95
N ILE A 411 23.24 -8.34 -13.18
CA ILE A 411 22.14 -8.15 -12.22
C ILE A 411 22.44 -7.08 -11.16
N GLU A 412 23.70 -6.80 -10.86
CA GLU A 412 24.13 -5.76 -9.93
C GLU A 412 23.73 -4.35 -10.38
N ALA A 413 23.48 -4.14 -11.67
CA ALA A 413 22.95 -2.89 -12.18
C ALA A 413 21.66 -2.47 -11.47
N LEU A 414 20.82 -3.44 -11.10
CA LEU A 414 19.51 -3.19 -10.50
C LEU A 414 19.61 -2.63 -9.08
N PRO A 415 20.36 -3.25 -8.12
CA PRO A 415 20.60 -2.64 -6.80
C PRO A 415 21.20 -1.24 -6.89
N TYR A 416 22.16 -1.00 -7.78
CA TYR A 416 22.74 0.34 -7.95
C TYR A 416 21.73 1.35 -8.50
N SER A 417 20.83 0.92 -9.37
CA SER A 417 19.74 1.78 -9.84
C SER A 417 18.80 2.19 -8.69
N TYR A 418 18.56 1.28 -7.73
CA TYR A 418 17.78 1.56 -6.52
C TYR A 418 18.47 2.61 -5.65
N VAL A 419 19.79 2.44 -5.43
CA VAL A 419 20.59 3.41 -4.69
C VAL A 419 20.52 4.79 -5.33
N PHE A 420 20.68 4.87 -6.65
CA PHE A 420 20.59 6.15 -7.36
C PHE A 420 19.22 6.82 -7.16
N GLY A 421 18.13 6.07 -7.25
CA GLY A 421 16.79 6.56 -6.95
C GLY A 421 16.66 7.08 -5.52
N TRP A 422 17.14 6.33 -4.51
CA TRP A 422 17.12 6.77 -3.11
C TRP A 422 18.00 7.98 -2.84
N VAL A 423 19.16 8.10 -3.50
CA VAL A 423 20.02 9.28 -3.39
C VAL A 423 19.30 10.53 -3.89
N LEU A 424 18.67 10.46 -5.07
CA LEU A 424 17.88 11.60 -5.59
C LEU A 424 16.72 11.97 -4.67
N MET A 425 16.04 10.98 -4.12
CA MET A 425 14.96 11.16 -3.17
C MET A 425 15.44 11.87 -1.90
N LEU A 426 16.52 11.38 -1.28
CA LEU A 426 17.11 11.97 -0.08
C LEU A 426 17.69 13.36 -0.36
N ALA A 427 18.27 13.59 -1.53
CA ALA A 427 18.77 14.90 -1.94
C ALA A 427 17.66 15.96 -1.99
N TYR A 428 16.41 15.58 -2.22
CA TYR A 428 15.25 16.45 -2.16
C TYR A 428 14.64 16.54 -0.75
N GLU A 429 14.49 15.41 -0.08
CA GLU A 429 13.81 15.29 1.23
C GLU A 429 14.62 15.91 2.38
N LEU A 430 15.94 15.67 2.44
CA LEU A 430 16.78 16.19 3.54
C LEU A 430 16.82 17.71 3.61
N PRO A 431 17.03 18.47 2.50
CA PRO A 431 16.92 19.92 2.54
C PRO A 431 15.53 20.41 2.95
N ALA A 432 14.46 19.74 2.50
CA ALA A 432 13.09 20.08 2.90
C ALA A 432 12.90 19.89 4.42
N MET A 433 13.39 18.79 4.96
CA MET A 433 13.35 18.50 6.40
C MET A 433 14.16 19.52 7.21
N LEU A 434 15.39 19.83 6.78
CA LEU A 434 16.22 20.81 7.47
C LEU A 434 15.58 22.21 7.45
N ARG A 435 14.96 22.63 6.35
CA ARG A 435 14.21 23.89 6.27
C ARG A 435 13.03 23.91 7.23
N TYR A 436 12.26 22.79 7.29
CA TYR A 436 11.14 22.68 8.21
C TYR A 436 11.58 22.79 9.67
N LEU A 437 12.63 22.05 10.07
CA LEU A 437 13.17 22.05 11.41
C LEU A 437 13.68 23.44 11.83
N ARG A 438 14.41 24.13 10.93
CA ARG A 438 14.89 25.51 11.18
C ARG A 438 13.74 26.50 11.32
N LYS A 439 12.72 26.43 10.45
CA LYS A 439 11.56 27.34 10.47
C LYS A 439 10.74 27.22 11.76
N ASN A 440 10.63 26.02 12.29
CA ASN A 440 9.82 25.72 13.49
C ASN A 440 10.66 25.69 14.78
N LYS A 441 11.94 26.10 14.74
CA LYS A 441 12.88 26.06 15.88
C LYS A 441 12.92 24.70 16.60
N MET A 442 12.81 23.62 15.81
CA MET A 442 12.79 22.23 16.27
C MET A 442 14.18 21.60 16.29
#